data_a5a07fd1df6c6aff54cd3417b1145ed1
#
_entry.id   a5a07fd1df6c6aff54cd3417b1145ed1
#
_cell.length_a   1.000
_cell.length_b   1.000
_cell.length_c   1.000
_cell.angle_alpha   90.00
_cell.angle_beta   90.00
_cell.angle_gamma   90.00
#
_symmetry.space_group_name_H-M   'P 1'
#
loop_
_entity.id
_entity.type
_entity.pdbx_description
1 polymer ?
#
loop_
_entity_poly.entity_id
_entity_poly.type
_entity_poly.pdbx_seq_one_letter_code
_entity_poly.pdbx_strand_id
1 'polypeptide(L)'
;EEAVNVPLTREKVEGQLSRTGGTPFSCEKVTVHVDEGLSLPLSALNALRRQALEELGRQRTALPERRCEPFRPGVRYENRKQPPVYTLSVRAAEQVSPELLRLAPALLYLPAGEGAAHPEVVEQAQKAGVRVAALLPRICTDREAPTLFQELERLRAMGVIDALAGTLDSARRAAELGFTLRGDYGLGVFNGQTLKELKRLGFRSATLSFELKLAQIRDLSKGLDTELVVYGRLPLMITENCIIHNHSGRHTCANVNLLTDRKGERFPVVKAPGCRNEILNSKKLFLADKAGDWQRLGLWAGRLMFTTENARECVQVLERYLGRGSYQPNDYTRGLYYRGVE
;
A
#
# COMPACT_ATOMS: atom_id res chain seq x y z
N GLU A 1 7.39 40.06 47.26
CA GLU A 1 7.26 40.55 48.66
C GLU A 1 8.61 40.55 49.35
N GLU A 2 8.84 41.47 50.27
CA GLU A 2 10.07 41.48 51.07
C GLU A 2 10.15 40.19 51.95
N ALA A 3 11.34 39.63 52.04
CA ALA A 3 11.55 38.39 52.78
C ALA A 3 11.49 38.58 54.28
N VAL A 4 10.52 37.96 54.96
CA VAL A 4 10.39 38.03 56.42
C VAL A 4 11.41 37.09 57.13
N ASN A 5 11.80 35.96 56.52
CA ASN A 5 12.69 34.97 57.14
C ASN A 5 13.90 34.61 56.27
N VAL A 6 13.68 34.10 55.03
CA VAL A 6 14.77 33.65 54.13
C VAL A 6 14.52 34.19 52.71
N PRO A 7 15.44 35.02 52.17
CA PRO A 7 15.34 35.47 50.80
C PRO A 7 15.39 34.33 49.80
N LEU A 8 14.76 34.52 48.67
CA LEU A 8 14.79 33.57 47.56
C LEU A 8 16.17 33.64 46.87
N THR A 9 16.88 32.51 46.83
CA THR A 9 18.17 32.45 46.14
C THR A 9 18.01 32.04 44.67
N ARG A 10 18.94 32.49 43.85
CA ARG A 10 18.99 32.15 42.42
C ARG A 10 19.00 30.63 42.18
N GLU A 11 19.81 29.90 42.95
CA GLU A 11 19.96 28.43 42.86
C GLU A 11 18.65 27.70 43.19
N LYS A 12 17.89 28.22 44.18
CA LYS A 12 16.56 27.66 44.50
C LYS A 12 15.58 27.82 43.38
N VAL A 13 15.52 29.01 42.75
CA VAL A 13 14.63 29.29 41.61
C VAL A 13 15.01 28.42 40.42
N GLU A 14 16.30 28.37 40.07
CA GLU A 14 16.85 27.56 39.00
C GLU A 14 16.51 26.07 39.20
N GLY A 15 16.75 25.54 40.40
CA GLY A 15 16.47 24.14 40.73
C GLY A 15 14.97 23.79 40.71
N GLN A 16 14.06 24.77 40.91
CA GLN A 16 12.61 24.51 40.77
C GLN A 16 12.10 24.64 39.35
N LEU A 17 12.59 25.63 38.60
CA LEU A 17 12.11 25.89 37.24
C LEU A 17 12.68 24.89 36.21
N SER A 18 13.88 24.32 36.47
CA SER A 18 14.47 23.30 35.60
C SER A 18 13.79 21.92 35.64
N ARG A 19 12.89 21.69 36.60
CA ARG A 19 12.20 20.40 36.74
C ARG A 19 11.12 20.22 35.67
N THR A 20 11.31 19.30 34.75
CA THR A 20 10.37 19.00 33.63
C THR A 20 9.71 17.62 33.77
N GLY A 21 9.88 16.93 34.93
CA GLY A 21 9.34 15.59 35.15
C GLY A 21 7.85 15.46 34.84
N GLY A 22 7.43 14.36 34.19
CA GLY A 22 6.07 14.12 33.77
C GLY A 22 5.66 14.85 32.49
N THR A 23 6.60 15.53 31.81
CA THR A 23 6.38 16.19 30.50
C THR A 23 7.35 15.65 29.45
N PRO A 24 7.05 15.81 28.16
CA PRO A 24 7.96 15.43 27.07
C PRO A 24 9.12 16.43 26.86
N PHE A 25 9.26 17.44 27.72
CA PHE A 25 10.25 18.50 27.57
C PHE A 25 11.48 18.25 28.44
N SER A 26 12.63 18.71 27.98
CA SER A 26 13.87 18.83 28.73
C SER A 26 14.26 20.31 28.89
N CYS A 27 14.79 20.68 30.06
CA CYS A 27 15.29 22.04 30.29
C CYS A 27 16.79 22.07 30.04
N GLU A 28 17.21 22.78 28.98
CA GLU A 28 18.64 22.91 28.64
C GLU A 28 19.30 24.05 29.43
N LYS A 29 18.58 25.15 29.67
CA LYS A 29 19.10 26.33 30.33
C LYS A 29 18.03 27.11 31.02
N VAL A 30 18.30 27.58 32.24
CA VAL A 30 17.48 28.55 32.98
C VAL A 30 18.32 29.79 33.25
N THR A 31 17.74 30.95 32.94
CA THR A 31 18.33 32.25 33.32
C THR A 31 17.43 32.90 34.35
N VAL A 32 17.99 33.19 35.53
CA VAL A 32 17.23 33.72 36.65
C VAL A 32 17.73 35.12 36.97
N HIS A 33 16.81 36.06 37.07
CA HIS A 33 17.01 37.41 37.59
C HIS A 33 16.12 37.60 38.80
N VAL A 34 16.72 37.74 40.00
CA VAL A 34 16.02 37.94 41.26
C VAL A 34 16.70 39.08 41.97
N ASP A 35 15.89 40.05 42.42
CA ASP A 35 16.35 41.16 43.25
C ASP A 35 16.60 40.67 44.67
N GLU A 36 17.60 41.28 45.34
CA GLU A 36 17.98 40.88 46.70
C GLU A 36 16.87 41.24 47.68
N GLY A 37 16.72 40.42 48.73
CA GLY A 37 15.77 40.64 49.79
C GLY A 37 14.32 40.26 49.51
N LEU A 38 14.02 39.67 48.34
CA LEU A 38 12.66 39.22 47.99
C LEU A 38 12.40 37.77 48.35
N SER A 39 11.13 37.43 48.60
CA SER A 39 10.66 36.08 48.85
C SER A 39 9.43 35.75 47.97
N LEU A 40 9.39 34.54 47.47
CA LEU A 40 8.26 33.96 46.76
C LEU A 40 8.01 32.53 47.24
N PRO A 41 6.74 32.13 47.49
CA PRO A 41 6.44 30.75 47.85
C PRO A 41 6.87 29.76 46.77
N LEU A 42 7.48 28.63 47.15
CA LEU A 42 7.86 27.58 46.20
C LEU A 42 6.66 27.03 45.40
N SER A 43 5.46 27.08 46.03
CA SER A 43 4.21 26.73 45.34
C SER A 43 3.93 27.62 44.13
N ALA A 44 4.23 28.93 44.20
CA ALA A 44 4.06 29.87 43.09
C ALA A 44 5.05 29.57 41.94
N LEU A 45 6.32 29.29 42.26
CA LEU A 45 7.31 28.86 41.25
C LEU A 45 6.90 27.56 40.55
N ASN A 46 6.37 26.60 41.30
CA ASN A 46 5.89 25.35 40.75
C ASN A 46 4.63 25.53 39.90
N ALA A 47 3.74 26.47 40.26
CA ALA A 47 2.58 26.82 39.46
C ALA A 47 3.00 27.46 38.15
N LEU A 48 3.90 28.46 38.23
CA LEU A 48 4.45 29.12 37.01
C LEU A 48 5.08 28.13 36.04
N ARG A 49 5.93 27.23 36.55
CA ARG A 49 6.56 26.18 35.76
C ARG A 49 5.52 25.29 35.09
N ARG A 50 4.51 24.81 35.81
CA ARG A 50 3.45 23.98 35.23
C ARG A 50 2.68 24.70 34.14
N GLN A 51 2.25 25.93 34.40
CA GLN A 51 1.55 26.75 33.42
C GLN A 51 2.38 26.97 32.15
N ALA A 52 3.70 27.27 32.32
CA ALA A 52 4.58 27.47 31.16
C ALA A 52 4.74 26.20 30.33
N LEU A 53 4.90 25.02 30.96
CA LEU A 53 5.03 23.72 30.27
C LEU A 53 3.72 23.30 29.61
N GLU A 54 2.56 23.54 30.26
CA GLU A 54 1.24 23.29 29.67
C GLU A 54 0.99 24.20 28.45
N GLU A 55 1.28 25.49 28.58
CA GLU A 55 1.13 26.44 27.47
C GLU A 55 2.07 26.10 26.32
N LEU A 56 3.34 25.76 26.59
CA LEU A 56 4.25 25.28 25.56
C LEU A 56 3.71 24.03 24.86
N GLY A 57 3.19 23.07 25.64
CA GLY A 57 2.53 21.87 25.09
C GLY A 57 1.36 22.22 24.20
N ARG A 58 0.49 23.12 24.66
CA ARG A 58 -0.67 23.61 23.89
C ARG A 58 -0.27 24.27 22.57
N GLN A 59 0.74 25.15 22.61
CA GLN A 59 1.22 25.84 21.40
C GLN A 59 1.87 24.86 20.41
N ARG A 60 2.66 23.91 20.90
CA ARG A 60 3.32 22.91 20.03
C ARG A 60 2.36 21.90 19.42
N THR A 61 1.23 21.63 20.08
CA THR A 61 0.19 20.73 19.57
C THR A 61 -0.96 21.43 18.87
N ALA A 62 -0.99 22.77 18.91
CA ALA A 62 -2.00 23.54 18.23
C ALA A 62 -1.96 23.28 16.72
N LEU A 63 -3.08 22.85 16.18
CA LEU A 63 -3.22 22.68 14.74
C LEU A 63 -3.26 24.08 14.08
N PRO A 64 -2.61 24.24 12.92
CA PRO A 64 -2.74 25.48 12.16
C PRO A 64 -4.21 25.70 11.77
N GLU A 65 -4.65 26.94 11.81
CA GLU A 65 -5.97 27.30 11.30
C GLU A 65 -6.12 26.84 9.85
N ARG A 66 -7.11 25.98 9.61
CA ARG A 66 -7.43 25.51 8.26
C ARG A 66 -8.61 26.30 7.75
N ARG A 67 -8.43 27.00 6.63
CA ARG A 67 -9.54 27.60 5.90
C ARG A 67 -10.39 26.48 5.32
N CYS A 68 -11.64 26.38 5.74
CA CYS A 68 -12.61 25.48 5.14
C CYS A 68 -13.21 26.17 3.91
N GLU A 69 -12.95 25.61 2.73
CA GLU A 69 -13.64 26.02 1.52
C GLU A 69 -14.76 25.03 1.21
N PRO A 70 -15.90 25.50 0.65
CA PRO A 70 -16.96 24.61 0.23
C PRO A 70 -16.45 23.61 -0.78
N PHE A 71 -16.77 22.32 -0.57
CA PHE A 71 -16.43 21.28 -1.53
C PHE A 71 -17.12 21.54 -2.86
N ARG A 72 -16.34 21.68 -3.93
CA ARG A 72 -16.84 21.79 -5.30
C ARG A 72 -16.63 20.46 -6.01
N PRO A 73 -17.71 19.79 -6.44
CA PRO A 73 -17.57 18.58 -7.27
C PRO A 73 -16.68 18.87 -8.48
N GLY A 74 -15.71 18.01 -8.73
CA GLY A 74 -14.86 18.10 -9.90
C GLY A 74 -15.61 17.70 -11.19
N VAL A 75 -14.91 17.80 -12.32
CA VAL A 75 -15.41 17.32 -13.61
C VAL A 75 -15.79 15.85 -13.51
N ARG A 76 -16.98 15.48 -13.98
CA ARG A 76 -17.40 14.11 -14.13
C ARG A 76 -16.91 13.61 -15.49
N TYR A 77 -16.09 12.55 -15.46
CA TYR A 77 -15.60 11.90 -16.67
C TYR A 77 -16.61 10.85 -17.14
N GLU A 78 -16.81 10.75 -18.45
CA GLU A 78 -17.59 9.67 -19.02
C GLU A 78 -16.87 8.33 -18.90
N ASN A 79 -17.63 7.27 -18.69
CA ASN A 79 -17.09 5.91 -18.66
C ASN A 79 -16.67 5.46 -20.05
N ARG A 80 -15.58 4.70 -20.14
CA ARG A 80 -15.15 4.05 -21.37
C ARG A 80 -16.24 3.13 -21.91
N LYS A 81 -16.42 3.14 -23.22
CA LYS A 81 -17.36 2.26 -23.93
C LYS A 81 -16.71 0.94 -24.39
N GLN A 82 -15.37 0.96 -24.58
CA GLN A 82 -14.64 -0.23 -25.00
C GLN A 82 -14.58 -1.27 -23.86
N PRO A 83 -14.66 -2.57 -24.18
CA PRO A 83 -14.42 -3.62 -23.20
C PRO A 83 -13.04 -3.48 -22.56
N PRO A 84 -12.89 -3.83 -21.28
CA PRO A 84 -11.60 -3.79 -20.60
C PRO A 84 -10.64 -4.84 -21.19
N VAL A 85 -9.36 -4.49 -21.25
CA VAL A 85 -8.30 -5.45 -21.56
C VAL A 85 -7.98 -6.31 -20.33
N TYR A 86 -7.22 -7.40 -20.52
CA TYR A 86 -6.75 -8.20 -19.41
C TYR A 86 -5.29 -7.88 -19.07
N THR A 87 -5.04 -7.67 -17.79
CA THR A 87 -3.71 -7.56 -17.21
C THR A 87 -3.46 -8.75 -16.30
N LEU A 88 -2.22 -9.17 -16.20
CA LEU A 88 -1.82 -10.27 -15.34
C LEU A 88 -0.89 -9.77 -14.25
N SER A 89 -1.04 -10.23 -13.02
CA SER A 89 0.01 -10.14 -12.01
C SER A 89 0.38 -11.54 -11.54
N VAL A 90 1.68 -11.81 -11.48
CA VAL A 90 2.25 -13.08 -11.05
C VAL A 90 3.07 -12.87 -9.78
N ARG A 91 3.35 -13.94 -9.05
CA ARG A 91 4.23 -13.93 -7.87
C ARG A 91 5.64 -14.39 -8.19
N ALA A 92 5.79 -15.24 -9.20
CA ALA A 92 7.06 -15.83 -9.57
C ALA A 92 7.18 -15.97 -11.09
N ALA A 93 8.41 -15.93 -11.57
CA ALA A 93 8.74 -16.04 -12.99
C ALA A 93 8.25 -17.35 -13.62
N GLU A 94 8.24 -18.44 -12.86
CA GLU A 94 7.80 -19.77 -13.31
C GLU A 94 6.31 -19.82 -13.71
N GLN A 95 5.51 -18.87 -13.29
CA GLN A 95 4.09 -18.77 -13.69
C GLN A 95 3.93 -18.24 -15.13
N VAL A 96 4.98 -17.63 -15.68
CA VAL A 96 4.97 -17.04 -17.03
C VAL A 96 5.50 -18.06 -18.03
N SER A 97 4.61 -18.63 -18.82
CA SER A 97 4.99 -19.56 -19.89
C SER A 97 4.82 -18.94 -21.28
N PRO A 98 5.49 -19.49 -22.31
CA PRO A 98 5.27 -19.05 -23.70
C PRO A 98 3.81 -19.17 -24.13
N GLU A 99 3.08 -20.18 -23.63
CA GLU A 99 1.63 -20.36 -23.89
C GLU A 99 0.82 -19.22 -23.32
N LEU A 100 1.14 -18.77 -22.09
CA LEU A 100 0.48 -17.63 -21.45
C LEU A 100 0.70 -16.34 -22.24
N LEU A 101 1.94 -16.12 -22.70
CA LEU A 101 2.29 -14.92 -23.48
C LEU A 101 1.63 -14.91 -24.86
N ARG A 102 1.45 -16.06 -25.50
CA ARG A 102 0.71 -16.18 -26.79
C ARG A 102 -0.75 -15.77 -26.70
N LEU A 103 -1.36 -15.74 -25.51
CA LEU A 103 -2.70 -15.22 -25.30
C LEU A 103 -2.76 -13.69 -25.28
N ALA A 104 -1.62 -13.02 -25.43
CA ALA A 104 -1.45 -11.59 -25.59
C ALA A 104 -2.15 -10.74 -24.51
N PRO A 105 -1.86 -10.95 -23.22
CA PRO A 105 -2.33 -10.03 -22.17
C PRO A 105 -1.76 -8.62 -22.44
N ALA A 106 -2.55 -7.60 -22.10
CA ALA A 106 -2.14 -6.21 -22.38
C ALA A 106 -0.95 -5.74 -21.54
N LEU A 107 -0.78 -6.32 -20.35
CA LEU A 107 0.28 -5.98 -19.41
C LEU A 107 0.53 -7.13 -18.45
N LEU A 108 1.79 -7.42 -18.20
CA LEU A 108 2.25 -8.37 -17.18
C LEU A 108 2.93 -7.61 -16.03
N TYR A 109 2.37 -7.67 -14.84
CA TYR A 109 3.00 -7.20 -13.61
C TYR A 109 3.87 -8.32 -13.02
N LEU A 110 5.17 -8.13 -13.06
CA LEU A 110 6.19 -9.07 -12.57
C LEU A 110 6.90 -8.45 -11.37
N PRO A 111 7.00 -9.14 -10.20
CA PRO A 111 7.74 -8.60 -9.06
C PRO A 111 9.14 -8.15 -9.46
N ALA A 112 9.59 -6.99 -8.96
CA ALA A 112 10.85 -6.38 -9.39
C ALA A 112 12.03 -7.35 -9.18
N GLY A 113 12.10 -8.02 -8.02
CA GLY A 113 13.13 -9.03 -7.74
C GLY A 113 13.09 -10.24 -8.69
N GLU A 114 11.88 -10.73 -9.03
CA GLU A 114 11.72 -11.83 -9.99
C GLU A 114 12.18 -11.42 -11.39
N GLY A 115 11.76 -10.25 -11.85
CA GLY A 115 12.16 -9.75 -13.17
C GLY A 115 13.65 -9.47 -13.29
N ALA A 116 14.29 -9.01 -12.20
CA ALA A 116 15.73 -8.78 -12.17
C ALA A 116 16.53 -10.08 -12.06
N ALA A 117 15.97 -11.12 -11.43
CA ALA A 117 16.59 -12.45 -11.32
C ALA A 117 16.38 -13.32 -12.56
N HIS A 118 15.29 -13.10 -13.31
CA HIS A 118 14.88 -13.87 -14.50
C HIS A 118 14.72 -12.96 -15.73
N PRO A 119 15.82 -12.34 -16.24
CA PRO A 119 15.76 -11.44 -17.39
C PRO A 119 15.19 -12.11 -18.63
N GLU A 120 15.37 -13.41 -18.80
CA GLU A 120 14.82 -14.20 -19.92
C GLU A 120 13.29 -14.14 -20.00
N VAL A 121 12.59 -14.06 -18.86
CA VAL A 121 11.12 -13.95 -18.83
C VAL A 121 10.67 -12.57 -19.32
N VAL A 122 11.39 -11.52 -18.95
CA VAL A 122 11.12 -10.15 -19.45
C VAL A 122 11.32 -10.08 -20.97
N GLU A 123 12.43 -10.62 -21.46
CA GLU A 123 12.72 -10.68 -22.90
C GLU A 123 11.68 -11.49 -23.68
N GLN A 124 11.28 -12.66 -23.16
CA GLN A 124 10.23 -13.48 -23.79
C GLN A 124 8.90 -12.73 -23.87
N ALA A 125 8.50 -12.04 -22.81
CA ALA A 125 7.29 -11.25 -22.80
C ALA A 125 7.36 -10.13 -23.85
N GLN A 126 8.47 -9.39 -23.91
CA GLN A 126 8.68 -8.33 -24.88
C GLN A 126 8.69 -8.85 -26.34
N LYS A 127 9.36 -9.98 -26.61
CA LYS A 127 9.35 -10.65 -27.91
C LYS A 127 7.95 -11.11 -28.34
N ALA A 128 7.11 -11.48 -27.37
CA ALA A 128 5.70 -11.81 -27.60
C ALA A 128 4.78 -10.58 -27.72
N GLY A 129 5.33 -9.36 -27.66
CA GLY A 129 4.56 -8.12 -27.72
C GLY A 129 3.81 -7.78 -26.42
N VAL A 130 4.09 -8.50 -25.31
CA VAL A 130 3.48 -8.26 -24.01
C VAL A 130 4.31 -7.24 -23.23
N ARG A 131 3.68 -6.15 -22.80
CA ARG A 131 4.33 -5.14 -21.98
C ARG A 131 4.56 -5.70 -20.57
N VAL A 132 5.73 -5.41 -19.99
CA VAL A 132 6.06 -5.76 -18.61
C VAL A 132 6.08 -4.50 -17.75
N ALA A 133 5.54 -4.61 -16.56
CA ALA A 133 5.63 -3.59 -15.52
C ALA A 133 6.26 -4.20 -14.26
N ALA A 134 7.16 -3.46 -13.63
CA ALA A 134 7.73 -3.85 -12.34
C ALA A 134 6.67 -3.77 -11.24
N LEU A 135 6.33 -4.90 -10.62
CA LEU A 135 5.47 -4.93 -9.43
C LEU A 135 6.34 -4.68 -8.20
N LEU A 136 6.06 -3.57 -7.52
CA LEU A 136 6.81 -3.15 -6.34
C LEU A 136 6.30 -3.84 -5.07
N PRO A 137 7.17 -4.13 -4.10
CA PRO A 137 6.75 -4.72 -2.84
C PRO A 137 5.80 -3.78 -2.08
N ARG A 138 4.82 -4.33 -1.37
CA ARG A 138 3.88 -3.56 -0.55
C ARG A 138 4.56 -2.91 0.66
N ILE A 139 5.61 -3.54 1.17
CA ILE A 139 6.43 -3.01 2.26
C ILE A 139 7.88 -2.99 1.75
N CYS A 140 8.52 -1.85 1.87
CA CYS A 140 9.93 -1.66 1.57
C CYS A 140 10.50 -0.72 2.63
N THR A 141 11.34 -1.25 3.51
CA THR A 141 12.05 -0.45 4.52
C THR A 141 13.25 0.25 3.90
N ASP A 142 13.80 1.26 4.59
CA ASP A 142 15.02 1.95 4.12
C ASP A 142 16.22 1.00 3.98
N ARG A 143 16.25 -0.09 4.75
CA ARG A 143 17.28 -1.13 4.63
C ARG A 143 17.13 -1.92 3.32
N GLU A 144 15.92 -2.14 2.85
CA GLU A 144 15.59 -2.91 1.63
C GLU A 144 15.62 -2.03 0.37
N ALA A 145 15.46 -0.73 0.52
CA ALA A 145 15.39 0.23 -0.58
C ALA A 145 16.57 0.15 -1.56
N PRO A 146 17.84 0.03 -1.14
CA PRO A 146 18.96 -0.07 -2.08
C PRO A 146 18.87 -1.27 -3.02
N THR A 147 18.41 -2.42 -2.50
CA THR A 147 18.20 -3.64 -3.32
C THR A 147 17.09 -3.41 -4.35
N LEU A 148 15.96 -2.83 -3.92
CA LEU A 148 14.87 -2.50 -4.82
C LEU A 148 15.30 -1.52 -5.92
N PHE A 149 16.12 -0.50 -5.59
CA PHE A 149 16.66 0.41 -6.59
C PHE A 149 17.49 -0.30 -7.65
N GLN A 150 18.40 -1.19 -7.24
CA GLN A 150 19.21 -1.98 -8.17
C GLN A 150 18.36 -2.88 -9.08
N GLU A 151 17.33 -3.51 -8.54
CA GLU A 151 16.38 -4.32 -9.30
C GLU A 151 15.65 -3.47 -10.35
N LEU A 152 15.17 -2.29 -9.96
CA LEU A 152 14.49 -1.36 -10.86
C LEU A 152 15.42 -0.81 -11.95
N GLU A 153 16.65 -0.45 -11.63
CA GLU A 153 17.66 -0.02 -12.62
C GLU A 153 17.92 -1.11 -13.67
N ARG A 154 18.07 -2.37 -13.24
CA ARG A 154 18.22 -3.50 -14.16
C ARG A 154 17.00 -3.63 -15.08
N LEU A 155 15.79 -3.56 -14.55
CA LEU A 155 14.57 -3.63 -15.35
C LEU A 155 14.46 -2.44 -16.33
N ARG A 156 14.87 -1.23 -15.91
CA ARG A 156 14.93 -0.06 -16.80
C ARG A 156 15.89 -0.27 -17.96
N ALA A 157 17.08 -0.83 -17.69
CA ALA A 157 18.07 -1.16 -18.71
C ALA A 157 17.54 -2.19 -19.72
N MET A 158 16.62 -3.06 -19.31
CA MET A 158 15.92 -4.02 -20.16
C MET A 158 14.70 -3.42 -20.91
N GLY A 159 14.45 -2.11 -20.78
CA GLY A 159 13.33 -1.44 -21.46
C GLY A 159 11.98 -1.54 -20.74
N VAL A 160 11.93 -1.98 -19.48
CA VAL A 160 10.71 -1.93 -18.69
C VAL A 160 10.46 -0.49 -18.24
N ILE A 161 9.33 0.07 -18.65
CA ILE A 161 9.00 1.49 -18.46
C ILE A 161 7.87 1.73 -17.47
N ASP A 162 7.12 0.73 -17.08
CA ASP A 162 5.98 0.83 -16.17
C ASP A 162 6.32 0.23 -14.81
N ALA A 163 5.82 0.82 -13.73
CA ALA A 163 5.90 0.28 -12.36
C ALA A 163 4.53 0.32 -11.68
N LEU A 164 4.15 -0.80 -11.04
CA LEU A 164 2.93 -0.93 -10.24
C LEU A 164 3.27 -0.74 -8.77
N ALA A 165 2.79 0.34 -8.16
CA ALA A 165 3.10 0.74 -6.79
C ALA A 165 1.86 0.70 -5.90
N GLY A 166 1.96 0.03 -4.76
CA GLY A 166 0.90 -0.06 -3.74
C GLY A 166 1.01 0.97 -2.61
N THR A 167 2.07 1.79 -2.60
CA THR A 167 2.29 2.88 -1.63
C THR A 167 2.84 4.11 -2.33
N LEU A 168 2.64 5.30 -1.74
CA LEU A 168 3.17 6.54 -2.31
C LEU A 168 4.70 6.60 -2.24
N ASP A 169 5.32 6.00 -1.23
CA ASP A 169 6.78 5.95 -1.12
C ASP A 169 7.39 5.12 -2.24
N SER A 170 6.88 3.90 -2.48
CA SER A 170 7.36 3.06 -3.58
C SER A 170 7.10 3.71 -4.96
N ALA A 171 5.98 4.42 -5.12
CA ALA A 171 5.70 5.19 -6.33
C ALA A 171 6.73 6.31 -6.55
N ARG A 172 7.07 7.07 -5.49
CA ARG A 172 8.10 8.12 -5.56
C ARG A 172 9.43 7.55 -6.01
N ARG A 173 9.87 6.45 -5.40
CA ARG A 173 11.13 5.77 -5.76
C ARG A 173 11.16 5.34 -7.23
N ALA A 174 10.06 4.75 -7.72
CA ALA A 174 9.97 4.39 -9.13
C ALA A 174 9.96 5.62 -10.08
N ALA A 175 9.30 6.70 -9.68
CA ALA A 175 9.30 7.95 -10.45
C ALA A 175 10.69 8.58 -10.57
N GLU A 176 11.50 8.54 -9.51
CA GLU A 176 12.89 9.02 -9.52
C GLU A 176 13.75 8.29 -10.58
N LEU A 177 13.43 7.03 -10.87
CA LEU A 177 14.05 6.23 -11.93
C LEU A 177 13.36 6.37 -13.29
N GLY A 178 12.38 7.25 -13.43
CA GLY A 178 11.69 7.55 -14.68
C GLY A 178 10.67 6.49 -15.12
N PHE A 179 10.12 5.70 -14.18
CA PHE A 179 9.02 4.79 -14.50
C PHE A 179 7.68 5.52 -14.67
N THR A 180 6.85 5.04 -15.58
CA THR A 180 5.43 5.39 -15.64
C THR A 180 4.70 4.70 -14.49
N LEU A 181 4.06 5.50 -13.64
CA LEU A 181 3.41 5.00 -12.44
C LEU A 181 2.04 4.38 -12.72
N ARG A 182 1.81 3.21 -12.15
CA ARG A 182 0.51 2.54 -12.04
C ARG A 182 0.21 2.29 -10.57
N GLY A 183 -0.98 2.66 -10.13
CA GLY A 183 -1.42 2.48 -8.74
C GLY A 183 -1.97 1.08 -8.52
N ASP A 184 -1.48 0.40 -7.49
CA ASP A 184 -2.03 -0.88 -7.05
C ASP A 184 -3.15 -0.69 -6.02
N TYR A 185 -3.91 -1.76 -5.73
CA TYR A 185 -5.02 -1.77 -4.77
C TYR A 185 -4.63 -1.26 -3.37
N GLY A 186 -3.34 -1.35 -3.00
CA GLY A 186 -2.83 -0.82 -1.73
C GLY A 186 -2.99 0.70 -1.55
N LEU A 187 -3.19 1.45 -2.64
CA LEU A 187 -3.50 2.89 -2.57
C LEU A 187 -4.94 3.20 -2.15
N GLY A 188 -5.78 2.19 -1.93
CA GLY A 188 -7.11 2.35 -1.36
C GLY A 188 -8.04 3.26 -2.17
N VAL A 189 -8.18 3.00 -3.48
CA VAL A 189 -9.01 3.83 -4.36
C VAL A 189 -10.49 3.53 -4.20
N PHE A 190 -11.20 4.38 -3.48
CA PHE A 190 -12.64 4.26 -3.20
C PHE A 190 -13.50 5.30 -3.91
N ASN A 191 -12.94 6.40 -4.40
CA ASN A 191 -13.71 7.50 -4.96
C ASN A 191 -12.96 8.27 -6.06
N GLY A 192 -13.70 9.13 -6.78
CA GLY A 192 -13.14 9.91 -7.87
C GLY A 192 -12.13 10.98 -7.44
N GLN A 193 -12.14 11.42 -6.17
CA GLN A 193 -11.16 12.39 -5.69
C GLN A 193 -9.78 11.73 -5.52
N THR A 194 -9.74 10.48 -5.04
CA THR A 194 -8.50 9.70 -5.00
C THR A 194 -7.93 9.53 -6.41
N LEU A 195 -8.77 9.20 -7.41
CA LEU A 195 -8.31 9.10 -8.82
C LEU A 195 -7.78 10.43 -9.35
N LYS A 196 -8.43 11.55 -9.02
CA LYS A 196 -7.98 12.90 -9.39
C LYS A 196 -6.62 13.21 -8.78
N GLU A 197 -6.42 12.88 -7.51
CA GLU A 197 -5.16 13.11 -6.82
C GLU A 197 -4.04 12.22 -7.37
N LEU A 198 -4.29 10.94 -7.60
CA LEU A 198 -3.32 10.05 -8.24
C LEU A 198 -2.93 10.53 -9.64
N LYS A 199 -3.90 11.06 -10.42
CA LYS A 199 -3.60 11.69 -11.71
C LYS A 199 -2.69 12.91 -11.55
N ARG A 200 -2.94 13.76 -10.53
CA ARG A 200 -2.09 14.92 -10.21
C ARG A 200 -0.67 14.50 -9.83
N LEU A 201 -0.53 13.36 -9.13
CA LEU A 201 0.75 12.76 -8.77
C LEU A 201 1.44 12.02 -9.92
N GLY A 202 0.89 12.06 -11.14
CA GLY A 202 1.51 11.48 -12.33
C GLY A 202 1.21 10.00 -12.59
N PHE A 203 0.26 9.40 -11.87
CA PHE A 203 -0.16 8.05 -12.17
C PHE A 203 -0.94 7.98 -13.49
N ARG A 204 -0.65 6.95 -14.29
CA ARG A 204 -1.35 6.67 -15.54
C ARG A 204 -2.60 5.83 -15.35
N SER A 205 -2.56 4.89 -14.42
CA SER A 205 -3.70 4.02 -14.08
C SER A 205 -3.73 3.73 -12.59
N ALA A 206 -4.87 3.27 -12.09
CA ALA A 206 -4.99 2.82 -10.70
C ALA A 206 -5.95 1.63 -10.59
N THR A 207 -5.59 0.68 -9.73
CA THR A 207 -6.45 -0.44 -9.35
C THR A 207 -7.43 0.02 -8.28
N LEU A 208 -8.71 -0.19 -8.54
CA LEU A 208 -9.78 0.10 -7.60
C LEU A 208 -9.74 -0.85 -6.40
N SER A 209 -10.19 -0.38 -5.24
CA SER A 209 -10.34 -1.25 -4.08
C SER A 209 -11.31 -2.40 -4.39
N PHE A 210 -10.93 -3.61 -4.04
CA PHE A 210 -11.80 -4.80 -4.14
C PHE A 210 -12.90 -4.85 -3.06
N GLU A 211 -12.98 -3.82 -2.22
CA GLU A 211 -14.05 -3.61 -1.24
C GLU A 211 -15.23 -2.79 -1.81
N LEU A 212 -15.08 -2.21 -2.99
CA LEU A 212 -16.16 -1.50 -3.68
C LEU A 212 -17.21 -2.47 -4.24
N LYS A 213 -18.48 -2.07 -4.15
CA LYS A 213 -19.58 -2.73 -4.90
C LYS A 213 -19.50 -2.37 -6.39
N LEU A 214 -19.94 -3.27 -7.27
CA LEU A 214 -20.02 -3.00 -8.72
C LEU A 214 -20.86 -1.75 -9.03
N ALA A 215 -21.92 -1.49 -8.25
CA ALA A 215 -22.72 -0.28 -8.38
C ALA A 215 -21.90 0.99 -8.09
N GLN A 216 -21.08 0.99 -7.04
CA GLN A 216 -20.19 2.10 -6.72
C GLN A 216 -19.14 2.31 -7.83
N ILE A 217 -18.59 1.20 -8.37
CA ILE A 217 -17.63 1.26 -9.48
C ILE A 217 -18.28 1.83 -10.75
N ARG A 218 -19.55 1.49 -11.02
CA ARG A 218 -20.32 2.06 -12.13
C ARG A 218 -20.45 3.57 -12.01
N ASP A 219 -20.76 4.05 -10.83
CA ASP A 219 -21.07 5.46 -10.58
C ASP A 219 -19.82 6.32 -10.33
N LEU A 220 -18.65 5.67 -10.21
CA LEU A 220 -17.37 6.33 -10.02
C LEU A 220 -16.96 7.16 -11.26
N SER A 221 -16.58 8.42 -11.04
CA SER A 221 -16.00 9.26 -12.10
C SER A 221 -14.53 8.87 -12.34
N LYS A 222 -14.24 8.26 -13.50
CA LYS A 222 -12.94 7.66 -13.83
C LYS A 222 -12.08 8.61 -14.67
N GLY A 223 -11.49 9.61 -14.02
CA GLY A 223 -10.56 10.55 -14.66
C GLY A 223 -9.17 10.00 -14.96
N LEU A 224 -8.94 8.74 -14.66
CA LEU A 224 -7.72 7.97 -14.83
C LEU A 224 -8.08 6.56 -15.34
N ASP A 225 -7.18 5.88 -16.03
CA ASP A 225 -7.37 4.48 -16.39
C ASP A 225 -7.55 3.64 -15.12
N THR A 226 -8.68 2.93 -15.02
CA THR A 226 -9.01 2.14 -13.82
C THR A 226 -8.99 0.66 -14.10
N GLU A 227 -8.45 -0.09 -13.17
CA GLU A 227 -8.32 -1.53 -13.21
C GLU A 227 -9.09 -2.17 -12.06
N LEU A 228 -9.68 -3.33 -12.28
CA LEU A 228 -10.39 -4.12 -11.28
C LEU A 228 -9.77 -5.51 -11.17
N VAL A 229 -9.49 -5.98 -9.95
CA VAL A 229 -9.10 -7.38 -9.74
C VAL A 229 -10.33 -8.25 -9.93
N VAL A 230 -10.31 -9.14 -10.92
CA VAL A 230 -11.45 -10.00 -11.28
C VAL A 230 -11.18 -11.49 -11.03
N TYR A 231 -9.92 -11.85 -10.76
CA TYR A 231 -9.51 -13.20 -10.42
C TYR A 231 -8.35 -13.19 -9.43
N GLY A 232 -8.30 -14.21 -8.57
CA GLY A 232 -7.17 -14.53 -7.71
C GLY A 232 -7.52 -14.58 -6.22
N ARG A 233 -6.57 -15.00 -5.40
CA ARG A 233 -6.74 -14.97 -3.95
C ARG A 233 -6.42 -13.59 -3.42
N LEU A 234 -7.43 -12.91 -2.89
CA LEU A 234 -7.23 -11.58 -2.32
C LEU A 234 -6.34 -11.67 -1.07
N PRO A 235 -5.37 -10.77 -0.91
CA PRO A 235 -4.55 -10.70 0.29
C PRO A 235 -5.39 -10.25 1.48
N LEU A 236 -5.25 -10.95 2.60
CA LEU A 236 -5.92 -10.62 3.86
C LEU A 236 -4.99 -9.89 4.81
N MET A 237 -3.72 -10.34 4.87
CA MET A 237 -2.75 -9.81 5.81
C MET A 237 -1.32 -9.98 5.26
N ILE A 238 -0.46 -9.02 5.60
CA ILE A 238 1.00 -9.17 5.48
C ILE A 238 1.60 -9.05 6.89
N THR A 239 2.52 -9.96 7.24
CA THR A 239 3.13 -10.01 8.56
C THR A 239 4.62 -9.69 8.49
N GLU A 240 5.12 -8.85 9.39
CA GLU A 240 6.56 -8.62 9.54
C GLU A 240 7.29 -9.86 10.06
N ASN A 241 6.64 -10.65 10.93
CA ASN A 241 7.19 -11.90 11.43
C ASN A 241 6.95 -13.03 10.43
N CYS A 242 7.99 -13.83 10.19
CA CYS A 242 7.85 -15.05 9.40
C CYS A 242 7.10 -16.12 10.22
N ILE A 243 5.80 -16.27 9.99
CA ILE A 243 4.93 -17.26 10.64
C ILE A 243 5.46 -18.66 10.43
N ILE A 244 5.97 -18.95 9.24
CA ILE A 244 6.49 -20.26 8.85
C ILE A 244 7.72 -20.61 9.68
N HIS A 245 8.68 -19.69 9.80
CA HIS A 245 9.88 -19.89 10.60
C HIS A 245 9.53 -19.99 12.10
N ASN A 246 8.67 -19.13 12.60
CA ASN A 246 8.28 -19.14 14.02
C ASN A 246 7.60 -20.45 14.43
N HIS A 247 6.83 -21.08 13.53
CA HIS A 247 6.16 -22.34 13.80
C HIS A 247 7.07 -23.55 13.63
N SER A 248 7.90 -23.59 12.58
CA SER A 248 8.67 -24.79 12.18
C SER A 248 10.16 -24.74 12.55
N GLY A 249 10.66 -23.57 12.97
CA GLY A 249 12.10 -23.31 13.13
C GLY A 249 12.91 -23.37 11.82
N ARG A 250 12.26 -23.49 10.67
CA ARG A 250 12.89 -23.64 9.35
C ARG A 250 12.32 -22.65 8.33
N HIS A 251 13.15 -22.23 7.39
CA HIS A 251 12.72 -21.39 6.26
C HIS A 251 12.19 -22.25 5.09
N THR A 252 10.99 -22.79 5.24
CA THR A 252 10.31 -23.62 4.21
C THR A 252 9.34 -22.79 3.35
N CYS A 253 9.68 -21.52 3.09
CA CYS A 253 8.82 -20.57 2.39
C CYS A 253 8.63 -20.87 0.88
N ALA A 254 9.45 -21.78 0.29
CA ALA A 254 9.30 -22.22 -1.09
C ALA A 254 8.01 -23.03 -1.30
N ASN A 255 7.48 -23.65 -0.25
CA ASN A 255 6.26 -24.44 -0.30
C ASN A 255 5.04 -23.56 0.01
N VAL A 256 3.88 -23.94 -0.52
CA VAL A 256 2.61 -23.35 -0.11
C VAL A 256 2.28 -23.85 1.30
N ASN A 257 2.41 -22.96 2.28
CA ASN A 257 2.04 -23.25 3.65
C ASN A 257 0.56 -22.86 3.86
N LEU A 258 -0.10 -23.50 4.82
CA LEU A 258 -1.51 -23.28 5.09
C LEU A 258 -1.73 -22.95 6.56
N LEU A 259 -2.43 -21.83 6.80
CA LEU A 259 -3.01 -21.52 8.09
C LEU A 259 -4.43 -22.06 8.13
N THR A 260 -4.77 -22.88 9.12
CA THR A 260 -6.13 -23.41 9.29
C THR A 260 -6.81 -22.71 10.46
N ASP A 261 -8.00 -22.15 10.24
CA ASP A 261 -8.75 -21.52 11.29
C ASP A 261 -9.58 -22.54 12.13
N ARG A 262 -10.30 -22.03 13.13
CA ARG A 262 -11.12 -22.87 14.02
C ARG A 262 -12.30 -23.58 13.31
N LYS A 263 -12.67 -23.11 12.11
CA LYS A 263 -13.73 -23.71 11.29
C LYS A 263 -13.20 -24.69 10.25
N GLY A 264 -11.87 -24.91 10.20
CA GLY A 264 -11.23 -25.75 9.23
C GLY A 264 -10.94 -25.08 7.88
N GLU A 265 -11.19 -23.77 7.74
CA GLU A 265 -10.85 -23.02 6.52
C GLU A 265 -9.32 -22.90 6.39
N ARG A 266 -8.83 -23.09 5.18
CA ARG A 266 -7.38 -23.18 4.88
C ARG A 266 -6.94 -21.96 4.07
N PHE A 267 -6.11 -21.12 4.68
CA PHE A 267 -5.60 -19.88 4.10
C PHE A 267 -4.15 -20.09 3.64
N PRO A 268 -3.85 -19.94 2.36
CA PRO A 268 -2.46 -20.03 1.90
C PRO A 268 -1.61 -18.93 2.53
N VAL A 269 -0.44 -19.33 3.04
CA VAL A 269 0.59 -18.44 3.57
C VAL A 269 1.78 -18.50 2.61
N VAL A 270 2.08 -17.38 1.98
CA VAL A 270 3.11 -17.30 0.95
C VAL A 270 4.20 -16.31 1.35
N LYS A 271 5.40 -16.51 0.82
CA LYS A 271 6.54 -15.62 1.06
C LYS A 271 6.27 -14.24 0.46
N ALA A 272 6.62 -13.20 1.19
CA ALA A 272 6.71 -11.84 0.69
C ALA A 272 8.16 -11.31 0.87
N PRO A 273 8.57 -10.27 0.12
CA PRO A 273 9.90 -9.67 0.27
C PRO A 273 10.24 -9.30 1.72
N GLY A 274 11.51 -9.34 2.09
CA GLY A 274 11.96 -9.03 3.46
C GLY A 274 11.68 -10.13 4.48
N CYS A 275 11.54 -11.39 4.05
CA CYS A 275 11.21 -12.52 4.93
C CYS A 275 9.85 -12.40 5.64
N ARG A 276 8.93 -11.64 5.04
CA ARG A 276 7.53 -11.50 5.46
C ARG A 276 6.68 -12.63 4.93
N ASN A 277 5.49 -12.80 5.51
CA ASN A 277 4.47 -13.67 4.94
C ASN A 277 3.23 -12.86 4.55
N GLU A 278 2.61 -13.28 3.47
CA GLU A 278 1.30 -12.81 3.05
C GLU A 278 0.29 -13.94 3.21
N ILE A 279 -0.79 -13.67 3.94
CA ILE A 279 -1.90 -14.59 4.13
C ILE A 279 -2.95 -14.25 3.08
N LEU A 280 -3.29 -15.25 2.27
CA LEU A 280 -4.26 -15.11 1.19
C LEU A 280 -5.62 -15.68 1.58
N ASN A 281 -6.68 -15.17 0.96
CA ASN A 281 -8.02 -15.69 1.15
C ASN A 281 -8.08 -17.20 0.82
N SER A 282 -8.83 -17.96 1.61
CA SER A 282 -9.06 -19.40 1.40
C SER A 282 -9.71 -19.70 0.04
N LYS A 283 -10.53 -18.76 -0.47
CA LYS A 283 -11.23 -18.88 -1.74
C LYS A 283 -10.69 -17.92 -2.79
N LYS A 284 -10.63 -18.38 -4.03
CA LYS A 284 -10.29 -17.53 -5.18
C LYS A 284 -11.46 -16.61 -5.54
N LEU A 285 -11.18 -15.32 -5.73
CA LEU A 285 -12.11 -14.44 -6.44
C LEU A 285 -12.27 -14.95 -7.87
N PHE A 286 -13.51 -15.08 -8.34
CA PHE A 286 -13.78 -15.53 -9.70
C PHE A 286 -15.00 -14.82 -10.28
N LEU A 287 -14.82 -14.11 -11.40
CA LEU A 287 -15.86 -13.31 -12.05
C LEU A 287 -15.97 -13.58 -13.57
N ALA A 288 -15.38 -14.67 -14.08
CA ALA A 288 -15.46 -14.98 -15.52
C ALA A 288 -16.89 -15.25 -16.00
N ASP A 289 -17.69 -15.94 -15.21
CA ASP A 289 -19.11 -16.21 -15.49
C ASP A 289 -20.03 -15.01 -15.24
N LYS A 290 -19.50 -13.93 -14.69
CA LYS A 290 -20.15 -12.64 -14.44
C LYS A 290 -19.53 -11.50 -15.28
N ALA A 291 -18.90 -11.84 -16.40
CA ALA A 291 -18.23 -10.88 -17.28
C ALA A 291 -19.13 -9.70 -17.66
N GLY A 292 -20.41 -9.98 -17.98
CA GLY A 292 -21.38 -8.95 -18.32
C GLY A 292 -21.65 -7.91 -17.22
N ASP A 293 -21.40 -8.24 -15.94
CA ASP A 293 -21.67 -7.34 -14.83
C ASP A 293 -20.55 -6.30 -14.66
N TRP A 294 -19.28 -6.67 -14.89
CA TRP A 294 -18.16 -5.79 -14.63
C TRP A 294 -17.53 -5.19 -15.91
N GLN A 295 -17.59 -5.85 -17.07
CA GLN A 295 -16.99 -5.34 -18.29
C GLN A 295 -17.63 -4.04 -18.79
N ARG A 296 -18.89 -3.77 -18.42
CA ARG A 296 -19.64 -2.55 -18.79
C ARG A 296 -19.44 -1.36 -17.85
N LEU A 297 -18.59 -1.49 -16.85
CA LEU A 297 -18.38 -0.44 -15.83
C LEU A 297 -17.41 0.66 -16.26
N GLY A 298 -16.95 0.67 -17.52
CA GLY A 298 -16.03 1.68 -18.04
C GLY A 298 -14.61 1.56 -17.51
N LEU A 299 -14.19 0.35 -17.17
CA LEU A 299 -12.84 0.03 -16.72
C LEU A 299 -11.87 -0.01 -17.91
N TRP A 300 -10.62 0.32 -17.66
CA TRP A 300 -9.54 0.08 -18.61
C TRP A 300 -9.16 -1.40 -18.67
N ALA A 301 -9.04 -2.06 -17.50
CA ALA A 301 -8.59 -3.45 -17.43
C ALA A 301 -9.29 -4.26 -16.35
N GLY A 302 -9.36 -5.59 -16.58
CA GLY A 302 -9.59 -6.61 -15.57
C GLY A 302 -8.30 -7.34 -15.25
N ARG A 303 -7.86 -7.33 -13.99
CA ARG A 303 -6.64 -7.99 -13.55
C ARG A 303 -6.90 -9.43 -13.13
N LEU A 304 -6.12 -10.35 -13.67
CA LEU A 304 -6.00 -11.71 -13.18
C LEU A 304 -4.77 -11.78 -12.27
N MET A 305 -4.99 -11.91 -10.96
CA MET A 305 -3.96 -11.92 -9.94
C MET A 305 -3.60 -13.38 -9.60
N PHE A 306 -2.56 -13.89 -10.24
CA PHE A 306 -2.06 -15.24 -9.99
C PHE A 306 -1.23 -15.27 -8.72
N THR A 307 -1.57 -16.19 -7.84
CA THR A 307 -0.98 -16.29 -6.49
C THR A 307 -0.41 -17.68 -6.22
N THR A 308 -1.23 -18.72 -6.28
CA THR A 308 -0.87 -20.12 -6.01
C THR A 308 -0.98 -21.00 -7.26
N GLU A 309 -1.34 -20.43 -8.38
CA GLU A 309 -1.50 -21.10 -9.66
C GLU A 309 -0.13 -21.46 -10.24
N ASN A 310 -0.04 -22.65 -10.84
CA ASN A 310 1.09 -23.02 -11.70
C ASN A 310 0.91 -22.44 -13.12
N ALA A 311 1.94 -22.52 -13.96
CA ALA A 311 1.93 -21.96 -15.32
C ALA A 311 0.74 -22.47 -16.16
N ARG A 312 0.39 -23.76 -16.08
CA ARG A 312 -0.74 -24.36 -16.80
C ARG A 312 -2.08 -23.79 -16.34
N GLU A 313 -2.28 -23.64 -15.04
CA GLU A 313 -3.49 -23.02 -14.49
C GLU A 313 -3.60 -21.56 -14.91
N CYS A 314 -2.50 -20.81 -14.96
CA CYS A 314 -2.50 -19.41 -15.45
C CYS A 314 -3.03 -19.32 -16.88
N VAL A 315 -2.60 -20.20 -17.76
CA VAL A 315 -3.11 -20.31 -19.15
C VAL A 315 -4.60 -20.60 -19.15
N GLN A 316 -5.05 -21.64 -18.44
CA GLN A 316 -6.47 -22.04 -18.41
C GLN A 316 -7.38 -20.95 -17.89
N VAL A 317 -6.92 -20.21 -16.86
CA VAL A 317 -7.66 -19.06 -16.32
C VAL A 317 -7.79 -17.95 -17.36
N LEU A 318 -6.68 -17.55 -18.00
CA LEU A 318 -6.73 -16.48 -19.01
C LEU A 318 -7.61 -16.89 -20.20
N GLU A 319 -7.49 -18.13 -20.69
CA GLU A 319 -8.38 -18.66 -21.73
C GLU A 319 -9.86 -18.55 -21.34
N ARG A 320 -10.19 -18.89 -20.08
CA ARG A 320 -11.56 -18.76 -19.57
C ARG A 320 -12.07 -17.33 -19.62
N TYR A 321 -11.26 -16.35 -19.23
CA TYR A 321 -11.61 -14.93 -19.27
C TYR A 321 -11.68 -14.38 -20.71
N LEU A 322 -10.93 -14.97 -21.65
CA LEU A 322 -11.03 -14.69 -23.09
C LEU A 322 -12.21 -15.40 -23.77
N GLY A 323 -13.01 -16.16 -23.03
CA GLY A 323 -14.14 -16.90 -23.60
C GLY A 323 -13.76 -18.17 -24.38
N ARG A 324 -12.52 -18.67 -24.20
CA ARG A 324 -11.98 -19.81 -24.97
C ARG A 324 -11.86 -21.10 -24.16
N GLY A 325 -12.12 -21.06 -22.86
CA GLY A 325 -11.92 -22.20 -21.95
C GLY A 325 -13.07 -22.40 -20.97
N SER A 326 -13.04 -23.52 -20.24
CA SER A 326 -14.06 -23.92 -19.28
C SER A 326 -13.57 -23.90 -17.82
N TYR A 327 -12.36 -23.36 -17.55
CA TYR A 327 -11.79 -23.33 -16.20
C TYR A 327 -12.76 -22.68 -15.21
N GLN A 328 -12.94 -23.35 -14.08
CA GLN A 328 -13.68 -22.84 -12.92
C GLN A 328 -13.02 -23.40 -11.65
N PRO A 329 -12.71 -22.57 -10.65
CA PRO A 329 -12.25 -23.09 -9.37
C PRO A 329 -13.32 -23.94 -8.69
N ASN A 330 -12.91 -24.98 -7.98
CA ASN A 330 -13.84 -25.85 -7.22
C ASN A 330 -14.58 -25.05 -6.12
N ASP A 331 -13.86 -24.12 -5.47
CA ASP A 331 -14.42 -23.22 -4.47
C ASP A 331 -13.94 -21.79 -4.76
N TYR A 332 -14.89 -20.85 -4.78
CA TYR A 332 -14.60 -19.46 -5.13
C TYR A 332 -15.52 -18.48 -4.41
N THR A 333 -15.14 -17.22 -4.43
CA THR A 333 -15.91 -16.10 -3.90
C THR A 333 -16.13 -15.03 -4.96
N ARG A 334 -17.16 -14.20 -4.77
CA ARG A 334 -17.37 -12.96 -5.51
C ARG A 334 -16.74 -11.75 -4.81
N GLY A 335 -16.01 -11.99 -3.72
CA GLY A 335 -15.50 -10.91 -2.89
C GLY A 335 -16.61 -10.05 -2.31
N LEU A 336 -16.37 -8.76 -2.25
CA LEU A 336 -17.33 -7.76 -1.77
C LEU A 336 -18.10 -7.07 -2.90
N TYR A 337 -17.86 -7.41 -4.15
CA TYR A 337 -18.42 -6.71 -5.31
C TYR A 337 -19.95 -6.67 -5.39
N TYR A 338 -20.63 -7.65 -4.79
CA TYR A 338 -22.10 -7.70 -4.78
C TYR A 338 -22.70 -7.25 -3.45
N ARG A 339 -22.01 -7.44 -2.32
CA ARG A 339 -22.55 -7.11 -1.00
C ARG A 339 -21.89 -5.88 -0.35
N GLY A 340 -20.63 -5.57 -0.70
CA GLY A 340 -19.85 -4.48 -0.10
C GLY A 340 -19.35 -4.79 1.31
N VAL A 341 -18.77 -3.77 1.93
CA VAL A 341 -18.44 -3.76 3.37
C VAL A 341 -19.69 -3.28 4.09
N GLU A 342 -20.11 -4.03 5.10
CA GLU A 342 -21.22 -3.67 5.99
C GLU A 342 -20.74 -2.76 7.11
#